data_ea72043ab1299aa02e3305b16b0d1183
#
_entry.id   ea72043ab1299aa02e3305b16b0d1183
#
_cell.length_a   1.000
_cell.length_b   1.000
_cell.length_c   1.000
_cell.angle_alpha   90.00
_cell.angle_beta   90.00
_cell.angle_gamma   90.00
#
_symmetry.space_group_name_H-M   'P 1'
#
loop_
_entity.id
_entity.type
_entity.pdbx_description
1 polymer ?
#
loop_
_entity_poly.entity_id
_entity_poly.type
_entity_poly.pdbx_seq_one_letter_code
_entity_poly.pdbx_strand_id
1 'polypeptide(L)'
;MRTRRVMNRAHQVVGKFGEQLKQQYGFLADPNKPLWYNVETYIGEMNMAEYLARPRNMACHNLLEKESLPVGTNLLLGLGLNYCIESSTATQTTTKTFDRLNNDIRRIHAFKLKPPEDSGYIPSLYIKSGYEFDDATDDIEEALAGFKQAVQAKQLQYSRQRKQRRNITAGRWNLLQYLRRNDIYIVIHGDKNLGPCILGRHLYIYRGCLEHLGNRRNYKQLSENEAKGHLKMLTYRMERWIRKWSDEVELLTDPEVTFLRRSKEQNPDRFARFRMTAKVHKTPWKMRPIVCCAGTFMNDWSKWLDYWLQKLKHIVPMYVKDSQQVLNELKLLDLPPHALLFTCDANSMYNNICTKHAIEVITWWLNDLAAKKQLPQHFPLEAVLSGMVMIMENNIFEFGNMYFLQKLGTAMGTSAAVMWATLYYAYHEVHTLIPKHGASLFYFKRFIDDILGVWIGNT
;
A
#
# COMPACT_ATOMS: atom_id res chain seq x y z
N MET A 1 -30.78 -8.38 16.64
CA MET A 1 -31.18 -9.50 15.74
C MET A 1 -30.04 -9.98 14.80
N ARG A 2 -29.22 -9.14 14.22
CA ARG A 2 -28.08 -9.58 13.33
C ARG A 2 -27.04 -10.45 14.04
N THR A 3 -26.62 -10.10 15.25
CA THR A 3 -25.60 -10.83 16.02
C THR A 3 -26.04 -12.27 16.39
N ARG A 4 -27.29 -12.46 16.73
CA ARG A 4 -27.84 -13.79 17.05
C ARG A 4 -27.89 -14.72 15.82
N ARG A 5 -28.16 -14.18 14.63
CA ARG A 5 -28.12 -14.96 13.36
C ARG A 5 -26.68 -15.36 12.97
N VAL A 6 -25.69 -14.49 13.19
CA VAL A 6 -24.28 -14.79 12.93
C VAL A 6 -23.77 -15.87 13.89
N MET A 7 -24.11 -15.77 15.18
CA MET A 7 -23.78 -16.78 16.19
C MET A 7 -24.42 -18.14 15.88
N ASN A 8 -25.71 -18.17 15.51
CA ASN A 8 -26.37 -19.41 15.15
C ASN A 8 -25.78 -20.07 13.88
N ARG A 9 -25.37 -19.26 12.90
CA ARG A 9 -24.70 -19.76 11.69
C ARG A 9 -23.28 -20.29 11.99
N ALA A 10 -22.56 -19.61 12.87
CA ALA A 10 -21.26 -20.09 13.36
C ALA A 10 -21.42 -21.42 14.13
N HIS A 11 -22.41 -21.54 15.01
CA HIS A 11 -22.71 -22.79 15.72
C HIS A 11 -23.11 -23.94 14.78
N GLN A 12 -23.85 -23.67 13.70
CA GLN A 12 -24.19 -24.70 12.71
C GLN A 12 -22.97 -25.17 11.89
N VAL A 13 -22.10 -24.23 11.50
CA VAL A 13 -20.87 -24.57 10.77
C VAL A 13 -19.92 -25.36 11.67
N VAL A 14 -19.78 -24.94 12.92
CA VAL A 14 -18.95 -25.58 13.94
C VAL A 14 -19.48 -26.97 14.29
N GLY A 15 -20.80 -27.15 14.39
CA GLY A 15 -21.44 -28.45 14.61
C GLY A 15 -21.21 -29.41 13.47
N LYS A 16 -21.40 -28.97 12.20
CA LYS A 16 -21.12 -29.79 11.02
C LYS A 16 -19.64 -30.17 10.89
N PHE A 17 -18.73 -29.27 11.25
CA PHE A 17 -17.30 -29.54 11.26
C PHE A 17 -16.93 -30.55 12.35
N GLY A 18 -17.50 -30.43 13.54
CA GLY A 18 -17.34 -31.42 14.63
C GLY A 18 -17.84 -32.83 14.26
N GLU A 19 -19.00 -32.91 13.57
CA GLU A 19 -19.51 -34.21 13.05
C GLU A 19 -18.62 -34.81 11.95
N GLN A 20 -18.10 -33.97 11.06
CA GLN A 20 -17.15 -34.41 10.04
C GLN A 20 -15.83 -34.95 10.65
N LEU A 21 -15.31 -34.26 11.68
CA LEU A 21 -14.14 -34.74 12.44
C LEU A 21 -14.41 -36.06 13.13
N LYS A 22 -15.60 -36.22 13.73
CA LYS A 22 -16.03 -37.46 14.39
C LYS A 22 -16.15 -38.62 13.42
N GLN A 23 -16.74 -38.39 12.25
CA GLN A 23 -16.90 -39.41 11.20
C GLN A 23 -15.59 -39.80 10.54
N GLN A 24 -14.68 -38.83 10.34
CA GLN A 24 -13.46 -39.05 9.57
C GLN A 24 -12.29 -39.55 10.43
N TYR A 25 -12.30 -39.31 11.74
CA TYR A 25 -11.17 -39.55 12.63
C TYR A 25 -11.51 -40.29 13.93
N GLY A 26 -12.77 -40.73 14.13
CA GLY A 26 -13.19 -41.44 15.35
C GLY A 26 -13.10 -40.59 16.63
N PHE A 27 -13.05 -39.28 16.50
CA PHE A 27 -12.84 -38.33 17.60
C PHE A 27 -14.07 -38.21 18.50
N LEU A 28 -13.90 -38.50 19.78
CA LEU A 28 -14.93 -38.33 20.82
C LEU A 28 -14.73 -36.98 21.50
N ALA A 29 -15.46 -35.96 21.00
CA ALA A 29 -15.48 -34.65 21.63
C ALA A 29 -16.15 -34.74 23.01
N ASP A 30 -15.55 -34.13 24.04
CA ASP A 30 -16.21 -33.94 25.34
C ASP A 30 -17.37 -32.94 25.16
N PRO A 31 -18.65 -33.36 25.30
CA PRO A 31 -19.80 -32.49 25.07
C PRO A 31 -19.91 -31.34 26.08
N ASN A 32 -19.20 -31.39 27.19
CA ASN A 32 -19.19 -30.37 28.23
C ASN A 32 -18.14 -29.29 28.01
N LYS A 33 -17.32 -29.40 26.96
CA LYS A 33 -16.27 -28.42 26.66
C LYS A 33 -16.53 -27.71 25.35
N PRO A 34 -16.11 -26.44 25.21
CA PRO A 34 -16.22 -25.70 23.97
C PRO A 34 -15.49 -26.44 22.85
N LEU A 35 -16.05 -26.40 21.64
CA LEU A 35 -15.51 -27.10 20.47
C LEU A 35 -14.04 -26.76 20.19
N TRP A 36 -13.63 -25.50 20.40
CA TRP A 36 -12.24 -25.07 20.24
C TRP A 36 -11.27 -25.78 21.21
N TYR A 37 -11.73 -26.13 22.44
CA TYR A 37 -10.94 -26.88 23.42
C TYR A 37 -10.72 -28.30 22.94
N ASN A 38 -11.76 -28.95 22.43
CA ASN A 38 -11.69 -30.29 21.88
C ASN A 38 -10.78 -30.34 20.64
N VAL A 39 -10.82 -29.30 19.80
CA VAL A 39 -9.95 -29.16 18.62
C VAL A 39 -8.50 -28.93 19.04
N GLU A 40 -8.23 -28.10 20.05
CA GLU A 40 -6.86 -27.89 20.55
C GLU A 40 -6.27 -29.16 21.19
N THR A 41 -7.07 -29.92 21.96
CA THR A 41 -6.64 -31.20 22.55
C THR A 41 -6.39 -32.21 21.47
N TYR A 42 -7.28 -32.33 20.50
CA TYR A 42 -7.15 -33.24 19.37
C TYR A 42 -5.92 -32.94 18.49
N ILE A 43 -5.64 -31.66 18.23
CA ILE A 43 -4.44 -31.22 17.51
C ILE A 43 -3.18 -31.53 18.31
N GLY A 44 -3.23 -31.50 19.64
CA GLY A 44 -2.12 -31.91 20.52
C GLY A 44 -1.82 -33.39 20.46
N GLU A 45 -2.83 -34.22 20.17
CA GLU A 45 -2.72 -35.70 20.09
C GLU A 45 -2.44 -36.19 18.64
N MET A 46 -2.80 -35.41 17.62
CA MET A 46 -2.48 -35.74 16.23
C MET A 46 -1.00 -35.57 15.94
N ASN A 47 -0.48 -36.43 15.05
CA ASN A 47 0.81 -36.15 14.42
C ASN A 47 0.73 -34.80 13.71
N MET A 48 1.33 -33.78 14.31
CA MET A 48 1.26 -32.41 13.87
C MET A 48 1.71 -32.23 12.40
N ALA A 49 2.57 -33.12 11.90
CA ALA A 49 3.00 -33.16 10.53
C ALA A 49 1.85 -33.45 9.55
N GLU A 50 0.93 -34.38 9.91
CA GLU A 50 -0.26 -34.68 9.07
C GLU A 50 -1.29 -33.58 9.07
N TYR A 51 -1.50 -32.90 10.20
CA TYR A 51 -2.38 -31.73 10.29
C TYR A 51 -1.82 -30.56 9.50
N LEU A 52 -0.54 -30.32 9.55
CA LEU A 52 0.16 -29.26 8.83
C LEU A 52 0.31 -29.53 7.32
N ALA A 53 0.24 -30.80 6.90
CA ALA A 53 0.26 -31.19 5.49
C ALA A 53 -1.08 -30.97 4.75
N ARG A 54 -2.17 -30.64 5.46
CA ARG A 54 -3.48 -30.45 4.84
C ARG A 54 -3.64 -29.04 4.22
N PRO A 55 -3.80 -28.93 2.90
CA PRO A 55 -3.77 -27.65 2.19
C PRO A 55 -5.07 -26.84 2.25
N ARG A 56 -6.08 -27.23 3.02
CA ARG A 56 -7.41 -26.59 2.97
C ARG A 56 -7.59 -25.57 4.09
N ASN A 57 -7.67 -24.30 3.71
CA ASN A 57 -8.04 -23.12 4.52
C ASN A 57 -7.01 -22.65 5.56
N MET A 58 -5.73 -22.89 5.35
CA MET A 58 -4.72 -22.26 6.20
C MET A 58 -4.42 -20.87 5.71
N ALA A 59 -4.58 -19.89 6.58
CA ALA A 59 -4.27 -18.47 6.31
C ALA A 59 -2.76 -18.20 6.19
N CYS A 60 -1.92 -19.23 6.12
CA CYS A 60 -0.46 -19.15 5.98
C CYS A 60 0.04 -20.09 4.88
N HIS A 61 0.85 -19.57 3.97
CA HIS A 61 1.50 -20.36 2.92
C HIS A 61 2.92 -20.72 3.34
N ASN A 62 3.17 -22.03 3.47
CA ASN A 62 4.52 -22.56 3.70
C ASN A 62 5.25 -22.70 2.35
N LEU A 63 6.28 -21.91 2.14
CA LEU A 63 7.13 -21.91 0.95
C LEU A 63 8.55 -22.45 1.23
N LEU A 64 8.71 -23.17 2.34
CA LEU A 64 9.95 -23.89 2.67
C LEU A 64 10.02 -25.17 1.84
N GLU A 65 11.13 -25.38 1.14
CA GLU A 65 11.28 -26.52 0.23
C GLU A 65 11.60 -27.83 0.97
N LYS A 66 12.35 -27.76 2.07
CA LYS A 66 12.85 -28.96 2.77
C LYS A 66 12.83 -28.87 4.31
N GLU A 67 12.44 -27.74 4.88
CA GLU A 67 12.50 -27.53 6.32
C GLU A 67 11.12 -27.64 6.96
N SER A 68 11.05 -28.35 8.09
CA SER A 68 9.84 -28.37 8.91
C SER A 68 9.72 -27.08 9.71
N LEU A 69 8.55 -26.47 9.67
CA LEU A 69 8.24 -25.33 10.52
C LEU A 69 8.18 -25.76 12.01
N PRO A 70 8.61 -24.87 12.94
CA PRO A 70 8.34 -25.09 14.34
C PRO A 70 6.84 -25.35 14.58
N VAL A 71 6.55 -26.28 15.48
CA VAL A 71 5.18 -26.64 15.83
C VAL A 71 4.38 -25.41 16.24
N GLY A 72 3.17 -25.28 15.71
CA GLY A 72 2.27 -24.14 15.99
C GLY A 72 2.50 -22.89 15.15
N THR A 73 3.55 -22.85 14.29
CA THR A 73 3.81 -21.67 13.42
C THR A 73 2.61 -21.36 12.51
N ASN A 74 2.01 -22.38 11.91
CA ASN A 74 0.83 -22.17 11.05
C ASN A 74 -0.37 -21.61 11.81
N LEU A 75 -0.59 -22.09 13.05
CA LEU A 75 -1.67 -21.57 13.92
C LEU A 75 -1.40 -20.13 14.37
N LEU A 76 -0.14 -19.78 14.63
CA LEU A 76 0.25 -18.41 14.97
C LEU A 76 0.09 -17.49 13.78
N LEU A 77 0.64 -17.82 12.63
CA LEU A 77 0.57 -17.03 11.42
C LEU A 77 -0.85 -16.98 10.83
N GLY A 78 -1.65 -18.03 11.06
CA GLY A 78 -3.07 -18.08 10.72
C GLY A 78 -3.94 -17.03 11.40
N LEU A 79 -3.47 -16.42 12.51
CA LEU A 79 -4.11 -15.23 13.10
C LEU A 79 -4.10 -14.03 12.14
N GLY A 80 -3.22 -14.05 11.13
CA GLY A 80 -3.06 -12.99 10.15
C GLY A 80 -2.22 -11.82 10.66
N LEU A 81 -1.73 -11.02 9.70
CA LEU A 81 -0.86 -9.89 10.00
C LEU A 81 -1.60 -8.69 10.60
N ASN A 82 -2.93 -8.70 10.57
CA ASN A 82 -3.79 -7.69 11.20
C ASN A 82 -4.19 -8.05 12.64
N TYR A 83 -3.74 -9.19 13.18
CA TYR A 83 -4.01 -9.58 14.54
C TYR A 83 -3.27 -8.67 15.51
N CYS A 84 -4.03 -7.91 16.31
CA CYS A 84 -3.47 -7.01 17.30
C CYS A 84 -3.26 -7.73 18.63
N ILE A 85 -2.00 -7.84 19.05
CA ILE A 85 -1.65 -8.37 20.36
C ILE A 85 -1.90 -7.28 21.40
N GLU A 86 -2.67 -7.61 22.43
CA GLU A 86 -2.93 -6.68 23.53
C GLU A 86 -1.63 -6.30 24.23
N SER A 87 -1.36 -4.99 24.29
CA SER A 87 -0.20 -4.41 24.94
C SER A 87 -0.49 -4.18 26.42
N SER A 88 0.50 -4.45 27.27
CA SER A 88 0.47 -4.03 28.69
C SER A 88 0.57 -2.51 28.87
N THR A 89 0.91 -1.77 27.81
CA THR A 89 1.05 -0.31 27.78
C THR A 89 -0.22 0.42 27.30
N ALA A 90 -1.37 -0.23 27.37
CA ALA A 90 -2.67 0.33 26.92
C ALA A 90 -2.94 1.73 27.49
N THR A 91 -2.56 1.98 28.75
CA THR A 91 -2.76 3.27 29.43
C THR A 91 -1.96 4.40 28.73
N GLN A 92 -0.68 4.17 28.42
CA GLN A 92 0.15 5.19 27.75
C GLN A 92 -0.33 5.45 26.31
N THR A 93 -0.75 4.39 25.61
CA THR A 93 -1.29 4.52 24.24
C THR A 93 -2.59 5.33 24.26
N THR A 94 -3.44 5.12 25.27
CA THR A 94 -4.70 5.85 25.39
C THR A 94 -4.47 7.33 25.67
N THR A 95 -3.52 7.69 26.56
CA THR A 95 -3.17 9.09 26.84
C THR A 95 -2.70 9.80 25.57
N LYS A 96 -1.76 9.21 24.84
CA LYS A 96 -1.28 9.78 23.56
C LYS A 96 -2.38 9.93 22.50
N THR A 97 -3.33 8.99 22.48
CA THR A 97 -4.48 9.06 21.56
C THR A 97 -5.40 10.19 21.96
N PHE A 98 -5.57 10.39 23.27
CA PHE A 98 -6.36 11.46 23.84
C PHE A 98 -5.81 12.84 23.50
N ASP A 99 -4.49 13.04 23.74
CA ASP A 99 -3.82 14.30 23.43
C ASP A 99 -3.95 14.66 21.95
N ARG A 100 -3.86 13.66 21.06
CA ARG A 100 -4.11 13.85 19.64
C ARG A 100 -5.56 14.25 19.33
N LEU A 101 -6.54 13.57 19.94
CA LEU A 101 -7.94 13.89 19.77
C LEU A 101 -8.27 15.31 20.20
N ASN A 102 -7.74 15.74 21.37
CA ASN A 102 -7.91 17.09 21.87
C ASN A 102 -7.36 18.11 20.87
N ASN A 103 -6.14 17.90 20.42
CA ASN A 103 -5.53 18.79 19.43
C ASN A 103 -6.28 18.80 18.09
N ASP A 104 -6.82 17.66 17.64
CA ASP A 104 -7.63 17.58 16.43
C ASP A 104 -8.97 18.34 16.59
N ILE A 105 -9.61 18.27 17.75
CA ILE A 105 -10.86 19.00 18.03
C ILE A 105 -10.58 20.52 18.11
N ARG A 106 -9.55 20.95 18.82
CA ARG A 106 -9.12 22.35 18.91
C ARG A 106 -8.81 22.91 17.52
N ARG A 107 -8.13 22.12 16.67
CA ARG A 107 -7.86 22.48 15.28
C ARG A 107 -9.15 22.69 14.50
N ILE A 108 -10.09 21.75 14.58
CA ILE A 108 -11.39 21.87 13.89
C ILE A 108 -12.14 23.13 14.34
N HIS A 109 -12.13 23.41 15.64
CA HIS A 109 -12.75 24.60 16.22
C HIS A 109 -12.09 25.88 15.71
N ALA A 110 -10.75 25.96 15.78
CA ALA A 110 -10.00 27.11 15.29
C ALA A 110 -10.26 27.41 13.80
N PHE A 111 -10.33 26.38 12.95
CA PHE A 111 -10.64 26.54 11.53
C PHE A 111 -12.12 26.82 11.22
N LYS A 112 -13.04 26.50 12.12
CA LYS A 112 -14.44 26.92 12.00
C LYS A 112 -14.61 28.41 12.32
N LEU A 113 -13.87 28.91 13.31
CA LEU A 113 -13.95 30.32 13.69
C LEU A 113 -13.22 31.24 12.70
N LYS A 114 -12.10 30.80 12.20
CA LYS A 114 -11.32 31.45 11.14
C LYS A 114 -11.07 30.40 10.07
N PRO A 115 -12.01 30.20 9.13
CA PRO A 115 -11.68 29.40 7.96
C PRO A 115 -10.43 30.02 7.34
N PRO A 116 -9.42 29.23 6.97
CA PRO A 116 -8.25 29.77 6.32
C PRO A 116 -8.76 30.58 5.10
N GLU A 117 -8.54 31.88 5.13
CA GLU A 117 -8.68 32.71 3.93
C GLU A 117 -7.92 31.96 2.86
N ASP A 118 -8.48 31.82 1.69
CA ASP A 118 -8.02 31.04 0.56
C ASP A 118 -6.50 30.78 0.53
N SER A 119 -6.02 30.03 1.52
CA SER A 119 -4.60 29.91 1.90
C SER A 119 -3.88 28.90 1.01
N GLY A 120 -4.49 28.56 -0.14
CA GLY A 120 -3.94 27.54 -1.03
C GLY A 120 -3.77 26.18 -0.37
N TYR A 121 -4.54 25.88 0.71
CA TYR A 121 -4.48 24.59 1.41
C TYR A 121 -4.72 23.44 0.46
N ILE A 122 -3.73 22.59 0.32
CA ILE A 122 -3.78 21.40 -0.53
C ILE A 122 -3.91 20.17 0.38
N PRO A 123 -5.11 19.58 0.53
CA PRO A 123 -5.34 18.48 1.47
C PRO A 123 -4.43 17.25 1.25
N SER A 124 -4.02 16.99 0.01
CA SER A 124 -3.14 15.89 -0.35
C SER A 124 -1.67 16.12 0.02
N LEU A 125 -1.27 17.36 0.25
CA LEU A 125 0.08 17.76 0.62
C LEU A 125 0.19 18.11 2.11
N TYR A 126 -0.59 17.42 2.94
CA TYR A 126 -0.60 17.63 4.38
C TYR A 126 0.55 16.88 5.07
N ILE A 127 1.36 17.61 5.82
CA ILE A 127 2.28 17.04 6.81
C ILE A 127 1.62 17.16 8.17
N LYS A 128 1.56 16.07 8.94
CA LYS A 128 1.10 16.13 10.33
C LYS A 128 1.93 17.17 11.08
N SER A 129 1.32 18.28 11.39
CA SER A 129 1.92 19.31 12.23
C SER A 129 2.00 18.78 13.66
N GLY A 130 3.16 18.99 14.33
CA GLY A 130 3.28 18.86 15.77
C GLY A 130 2.80 20.12 16.51
N TYR A 131 2.14 21.04 15.80
CA TYR A 131 1.61 22.27 16.40
C TYR A 131 0.46 21.91 17.34
N GLU A 132 0.55 22.39 18.56
CA GLU A 132 -0.51 22.31 19.56
C GLU A 132 -1.36 23.58 19.44
N PHE A 133 -2.64 23.39 19.16
CA PHE A 133 -3.59 24.50 19.06
C PHE A 133 -3.94 25.00 20.45
N ASP A 134 -4.14 26.31 20.55
CA ASP A 134 -4.64 26.95 21.75
C ASP A 134 -5.98 26.34 22.18
N ASP A 135 -6.34 26.52 23.42
CA ASP A 135 -7.58 26.02 23.98
C ASP A 135 -8.79 26.53 23.18
N ALA A 136 -9.77 25.68 23.03
CA ALA A 136 -11.03 26.03 22.40
C ALA A 136 -11.90 26.87 23.36
N THR A 137 -13.17 27.02 23.07
CA THR A 137 -14.12 27.66 23.99
C THR A 137 -14.34 26.83 25.24
N ASP A 138 -14.70 27.46 26.35
CA ASP A 138 -14.83 26.82 27.66
C ASP A 138 -15.74 25.60 27.65
N ASP A 139 -16.84 25.64 26.89
CA ASP A 139 -17.79 24.52 26.70
C ASP A 139 -17.14 23.30 26.02
N ILE A 140 -16.25 23.52 25.06
CA ILE A 140 -15.51 22.45 24.37
C ILE A 140 -14.45 21.88 25.31
N GLU A 141 -13.70 22.71 26.02
CA GLU A 141 -12.66 22.27 26.96
C GLU A 141 -13.29 21.50 28.14
N GLU A 142 -14.43 21.95 28.67
CA GLU A 142 -15.19 21.21 29.69
C GLU A 142 -15.66 19.84 29.18
N ALA A 143 -16.17 19.77 27.95
CA ALA A 143 -16.55 18.51 27.32
C ALA A 143 -15.36 17.57 27.11
N LEU A 144 -14.20 18.08 26.69
CA LEU A 144 -12.96 17.31 26.54
C LEU A 144 -12.45 16.80 27.89
N ALA A 145 -12.50 17.62 28.94
CA ALA A 145 -12.13 17.24 30.31
C ALA A 145 -13.07 16.15 30.84
N GLY A 146 -14.39 16.32 30.70
CA GLY A 146 -15.40 15.35 31.08
C GLY A 146 -15.22 14.00 30.38
N PHE A 147 -14.97 14.03 29.05
CA PHE A 147 -14.69 12.83 28.29
C PHE A 147 -13.40 12.14 28.75
N LYS A 148 -12.32 12.90 29.04
CA LYS A 148 -11.06 12.37 29.59
C LYS A 148 -11.31 11.64 30.90
N GLN A 149 -12.06 12.25 31.84
CA GLN A 149 -12.42 11.64 33.14
C GLN A 149 -13.22 10.36 32.96
N ALA A 150 -14.21 10.36 32.05
CA ALA A 150 -15.03 9.16 31.76
C ALA A 150 -14.18 8.01 31.20
N VAL A 151 -13.25 8.30 30.30
CA VAL A 151 -12.31 7.29 29.75
C VAL A 151 -11.38 6.77 30.83
N GLN A 152 -10.80 7.64 31.65
CA GLN A 152 -9.95 7.23 32.78
C GLN A 152 -10.69 6.36 33.81
N ALA A 153 -11.92 6.71 34.14
CA ALA A 153 -12.76 5.91 35.04
C ALA A 153 -13.04 4.52 34.45
N LYS A 154 -13.37 4.46 33.15
CA LYS A 154 -13.54 3.19 32.41
C LYS A 154 -12.26 2.36 32.38
N GLN A 155 -11.10 2.97 32.17
CA GLN A 155 -9.81 2.28 32.21
C GLN A 155 -9.50 1.69 33.57
N LEU A 156 -9.76 2.44 34.66
CA LEU A 156 -9.60 1.95 36.04
C LEU A 156 -10.55 0.78 36.33
N GLN A 157 -11.80 0.88 35.88
CA GLN A 157 -12.78 -0.21 35.98
C GLN A 157 -12.30 -1.46 35.26
N TYR A 158 -11.81 -1.30 34.03
CA TYR A 158 -11.30 -2.38 33.18
C TYR A 158 -10.04 -3.02 33.78
N SER A 159 -9.11 -2.22 34.30
CA SER A 159 -7.87 -2.72 34.93
C SER A 159 -8.15 -3.52 36.19
N ARG A 160 -9.19 -3.14 36.98
CA ARG A 160 -9.60 -3.87 38.19
C ARG A 160 -10.33 -5.18 37.91
N GLN A 161 -11.09 -5.24 36.80
CA GLN A 161 -11.86 -6.42 36.41
C GLN A 161 -11.05 -7.47 35.65
N ARG A 162 -9.98 -7.10 35.00
CA ARG A 162 -9.18 -7.96 34.14
C ARG A 162 -7.95 -8.49 34.88
N LYS A 163 -7.98 -9.76 35.28
CA LYS A 163 -6.74 -10.52 35.36
C LYS A 163 -6.12 -10.43 33.96
N GLN A 164 -4.95 -9.77 33.86
CA GLN A 164 -4.24 -9.51 32.59
C GLN A 164 -3.96 -10.83 31.84
N ARG A 165 -4.95 -11.36 31.14
CA ARG A 165 -4.72 -12.43 30.17
C ARG A 165 -4.46 -11.72 28.83
N ARG A 166 -3.23 -11.81 28.38
CA ARG A 166 -2.91 -11.44 27.00
C ARG A 166 -3.81 -12.26 26.06
N ASN A 167 -4.28 -11.63 24.97
CA ASN A 167 -5.03 -12.34 23.94
C ASN A 167 -4.17 -13.31 23.10
N ILE A 168 -2.93 -13.53 23.53
CA ILE A 168 -1.98 -14.52 22.98
C ILE A 168 -1.43 -15.38 24.11
N THR A 169 -1.37 -16.69 23.92
CA THR A 169 -0.80 -17.62 24.90
C THR A 169 0.71 -17.44 25.03
N ALA A 170 1.30 -17.83 26.17
CA ALA A 170 2.74 -17.76 26.38
C ALA A 170 3.53 -18.54 25.31
N GLY A 171 3.04 -19.74 24.92
CA GLY A 171 3.66 -20.54 23.88
C GLY A 171 3.67 -19.83 22.53
N ARG A 172 2.54 -19.26 22.09
CA ARG A 172 2.45 -18.46 20.84
C ARG A 172 3.33 -17.21 20.90
N TRP A 173 3.41 -16.56 22.06
CA TRP A 173 4.30 -15.42 22.24
C TRP A 173 5.77 -15.81 22.09
N ASN A 174 6.19 -16.90 22.74
CA ASN A 174 7.56 -17.40 22.63
C ASN A 174 7.90 -17.80 21.18
N LEU A 175 6.98 -18.46 20.48
CA LEU A 175 7.12 -18.80 19.07
C LEU A 175 7.23 -17.57 18.19
N LEU A 176 6.42 -16.51 18.44
CA LEU A 176 6.52 -15.25 17.72
C LEU A 176 7.89 -14.60 17.94
N GLN A 177 8.38 -14.59 19.18
CA GLN A 177 9.72 -14.06 19.50
C GLN A 177 10.82 -14.89 18.84
N TYR A 178 10.68 -16.21 18.79
CA TYR A 178 11.59 -17.08 18.08
C TYR A 178 11.64 -16.76 16.59
N LEU A 179 10.49 -16.71 15.92
CA LEU A 179 10.41 -16.36 14.50
C LEU A 179 10.96 -14.96 14.19
N ARG A 180 10.76 -14.02 15.10
CA ARG A 180 11.25 -12.64 14.95
C ARG A 180 12.77 -12.52 15.08
N ARG A 181 13.37 -13.31 15.96
CA ARG A 181 14.82 -13.28 16.26
C ARG A 181 15.61 -14.23 15.36
N ASN A 182 14.94 -15.19 14.74
CA ASN A 182 15.58 -16.19 13.92
C ASN A 182 15.89 -15.62 12.53
N ASP A 183 17.13 -15.74 12.11
CA ASP A 183 17.60 -15.24 10.81
C ASP A 183 17.39 -16.24 9.66
N ILE A 184 16.90 -17.43 9.93
CA ILE A 184 16.67 -18.49 8.93
C ILE A 184 15.38 -18.19 8.15
N TYR A 185 14.33 -17.77 8.85
CA TYR A 185 13.00 -17.55 8.26
C TYR A 185 12.69 -16.09 8.01
N ILE A 186 11.84 -15.85 7.03
CA ILE A 186 11.19 -14.57 6.80
C ILE A 186 9.69 -14.78 6.56
N VAL A 187 8.89 -13.93 7.16
CA VAL A 187 7.44 -13.90 6.93
C VAL A 187 7.12 -12.69 6.07
N ILE A 188 6.49 -12.93 4.94
CA ILE A 188 6.10 -11.89 3.98
C ILE A 188 4.60 -11.97 3.70
N HIS A 189 4.04 -10.93 3.11
CA HIS A 189 2.67 -10.94 2.62
C HIS A 189 2.53 -11.79 1.35
N GLY A 190 1.48 -12.58 1.26
CA GLY A 190 0.99 -13.10 -0.01
C GLY A 190 0.40 -11.95 -0.84
N ASP A 191 0.64 -12.00 -2.15
CA ASP A 191 0.04 -11.06 -3.10
C ASP A 191 -1.50 -11.16 -3.06
N LYS A 192 -2.21 -10.09 -3.37
CA LYS A 192 -3.68 -10.02 -3.37
C LYS A 192 -4.34 -10.43 -2.02
N ASN A 193 -3.70 -10.06 -0.90
CA ASN A 193 -4.19 -10.37 0.45
C ASN A 193 -4.41 -11.88 0.74
N LEU A 194 -3.63 -12.74 0.10
CA LEU A 194 -3.73 -14.20 0.29
C LEU A 194 -3.13 -14.70 1.63
N GLY A 195 -2.89 -13.80 2.58
CA GLY A 195 -2.38 -14.15 3.90
C GLY A 195 -0.84 -14.11 3.99
N PRO A 196 -0.26 -14.48 5.14
CA PRO A 196 1.17 -14.55 5.33
C PRO A 196 1.78 -15.75 4.61
N CYS A 197 3.00 -15.55 4.12
CA CYS A 197 3.84 -16.58 3.55
C CYS A 197 5.12 -16.68 4.36
N ILE A 198 5.56 -17.89 4.71
CA ILE A 198 6.84 -18.12 5.37
C ILE A 198 7.78 -18.87 4.42
N LEU A 199 9.02 -18.38 4.34
CA LEU A 199 10.07 -18.97 3.50
C LEU A 199 11.44 -18.76 4.13
N GLY A 200 12.45 -19.48 3.64
CA GLY A 200 13.83 -19.28 4.04
C GLY A 200 14.35 -17.89 3.61
N ARG A 201 15.09 -17.23 4.51
CA ARG A 201 15.69 -15.90 4.21
C ARG A 201 16.63 -15.98 3.01
N HIS A 202 17.41 -17.06 2.90
CA HIS A 202 18.27 -17.27 1.74
C HIS A 202 17.51 -17.35 0.44
N LEU A 203 16.41 -18.11 0.43
CA LEU A 203 15.55 -18.23 -0.74
C LEU A 203 14.93 -16.87 -1.13
N TYR A 204 14.49 -16.09 -0.14
CA TYR A 204 13.97 -14.74 -0.37
C TYR A 204 15.01 -13.85 -1.03
N ILE A 205 16.23 -13.79 -0.49
CA ILE A 205 17.31 -12.97 -1.05
C ILE A 205 17.70 -13.48 -2.45
N TYR A 206 17.89 -14.80 -2.59
CA TYR A 206 18.25 -15.42 -3.87
C TYR A 206 17.23 -15.09 -4.96
N ARG A 207 15.93 -15.26 -4.68
CA ARG A 207 14.88 -14.92 -5.65
C ARG A 207 14.81 -13.43 -5.95
N GLY A 208 15.03 -12.57 -4.95
CA GLY A 208 15.10 -11.13 -5.16
C GLY A 208 16.20 -10.74 -6.15
N CYS A 209 17.37 -11.35 -6.00
CA CYS A 209 18.48 -11.15 -6.92
C CYS A 209 18.20 -11.77 -8.30
N LEU A 210 17.76 -13.04 -8.35
CA LEU A 210 17.57 -13.76 -9.60
C LEU A 210 16.40 -13.21 -10.44
N GLU A 211 15.23 -13.02 -9.82
CA GLU A 211 14.03 -12.63 -10.54
C GLU A 211 14.00 -11.13 -10.89
N HIS A 212 14.75 -10.28 -10.14
CA HIS A 212 14.66 -8.84 -10.27
C HIS A 212 16.02 -8.14 -10.33
N LEU A 213 16.72 -8.03 -9.22
CA LEU A 213 17.87 -7.14 -9.03
C LEU A 213 19.12 -7.51 -9.85
N GLY A 214 19.26 -8.78 -10.23
CA GLY A 214 20.33 -9.25 -11.10
C GLY A 214 20.21 -8.80 -12.56
N ASN A 215 19.07 -8.26 -12.96
CA ASN A 215 18.89 -7.70 -14.28
C ASN A 215 19.59 -6.33 -14.38
N ARG A 216 20.83 -6.35 -14.89
CA ARG A 216 21.68 -5.15 -15.06
C ARG A 216 21.13 -4.12 -16.05
N ARG A 217 20.18 -4.49 -16.90
CA ARG A 217 19.45 -3.53 -17.76
C ARG A 217 18.54 -2.65 -16.93
N ASN A 218 17.86 -3.24 -15.93
CA ASN A 218 16.87 -2.55 -15.12
C ASN A 218 17.48 -1.89 -13.87
N TYR A 219 18.54 -2.47 -13.30
CA TYR A 219 19.11 -2.04 -12.03
C TYR A 219 20.63 -1.91 -12.12
N LYS A 220 21.17 -0.87 -11.48
CA LYS A 220 22.61 -0.71 -11.24
C LYS A 220 22.84 -0.89 -9.74
N GLN A 221 23.66 -1.87 -9.38
CA GLN A 221 24.14 -1.99 -8.00
C GLN A 221 25.13 -0.88 -7.70
N LEU A 222 25.03 -0.29 -6.52
CA LEU A 222 25.88 0.77 -6.02
C LEU A 222 26.62 0.29 -4.77
N SER A 223 27.82 0.78 -4.55
CA SER A 223 28.46 0.72 -3.25
C SER A 223 27.71 1.63 -2.26
N GLU A 224 27.90 1.40 -0.97
CA GLU A 224 27.30 2.24 0.08
C GLU A 224 27.70 3.71 -0.07
N ASN A 225 28.97 3.97 -0.38
CA ASN A 225 29.48 5.33 -0.57
C ASN A 225 28.87 6.00 -1.80
N GLU A 226 28.74 5.29 -2.93
CA GLU A 226 28.04 5.80 -4.12
C GLU A 226 26.57 6.11 -3.80
N ALA A 227 25.88 5.23 -3.11
CA ALA A 227 24.48 5.42 -2.75
C ALA A 227 24.27 6.64 -1.83
N LYS A 228 25.08 6.76 -0.77
CA LYS A 228 25.05 7.93 0.13
C LYS A 228 25.43 9.22 -0.59
N GLY A 229 26.47 9.19 -1.43
CA GLY A 229 26.87 10.34 -2.25
C GLY A 229 25.77 10.79 -3.20
N HIS A 230 25.10 9.84 -3.85
CA HIS A 230 23.97 10.13 -4.74
C HIS A 230 22.78 10.74 -3.98
N LEU A 231 22.43 10.19 -2.81
CA LEU A 231 21.36 10.72 -1.97
C LEU A 231 21.66 12.17 -1.54
N LYS A 232 22.89 12.44 -1.08
CA LYS A 232 23.33 13.80 -0.70
C LYS A 232 23.26 14.78 -1.87
N MET A 233 23.72 14.36 -3.06
CA MET A 233 23.64 15.19 -4.27
C MET A 233 22.17 15.47 -4.67
N LEU A 234 21.30 14.46 -4.55
CA LEU A 234 19.88 14.61 -4.86
C LEU A 234 19.21 15.59 -3.88
N THR A 235 19.52 15.51 -2.59
CA THR A 235 19.05 16.45 -1.57
C THR A 235 19.46 17.89 -1.91
N TYR A 236 20.70 18.10 -2.34
CA TYR A 236 21.18 19.41 -2.76
C TYR A 236 20.47 19.93 -4.03
N ARG A 237 20.29 19.06 -5.05
CA ARG A 237 19.56 19.40 -6.27
C ARG A 237 18.10 19.78 -5.96
N MET A 238 17.47 19.06 -5.03
CA MET A 238 16.10 19.34 -4.59
C MET A 238 16.00 20.74 -3.96
N GLU A 239 16.93 21.13 -3.09
CA GLU A 239 16.95 22.46 -2.49
C GLU A 239 17.08 23.56 -3.53
N ARG A 240 18.00 23.38 -4.48
CA ARG A 240 18.16 24.31 -5.61
C ARG A 240 16.90 24.40 -6.47
N TRP A 241 16.24 23.24 -6.70
CA TRP A 241 14.99 23.18 -7.45
C TRP A 241 13.87 23.94 -6.72
N ILE A 242 13.73 23.74 -5.39
CA ILE A 242 12.73 24.48 -4.60
C ILE A 242 12.99 25.98 -4.72
N ARG A 243 14.22 26.46 -4.48
CA ARG A 243 14.58 27.89 -4.59
C ARG A 243 14.26 28.46 -5.97
N LYS A 244 14.62 27.76 -7.02
CA LYS A 244 14.33 28.21 -8.38
C LYS A 244 12.86 28.44 -8.60
N TRP A 245 12.03 27.49 -8.19
CA TRP A 245 10.60 27.55 -8.52
C TRP A 245 9.73 28.29 -7.48
N SER A 246 10.24 28.51 -6.25
CA SER A 246 9.58 29.36 -5.26
C SER A 246 10.07 30.80 -5.33
N ASP A 247 11.39 31.01 -5.21
CA ASP A 247 11.95 32.33 -4.92
C ASP A 247 12.29 33.10 -6.22
N GLU A 248 12.67 32.39 -7.31
CA GLU A 248 13.13 33.03 -8.55
C GLU A 248 11.99 33.13 -9.60
N VAL A 249 11.10 32.14 -9.68
CA VAL A 249 10.09 32.03 -10.74
C VAL A 249 8.67 32.10 -10.19
N GLU A 250 8.49 31.97 -8.87
CA GLU A 250 7.20 32.08 -8.15
C GLU A 250 6.09 31.13 -8.68
N LEU A 251 6.47 29.91 -9.10
CA LEU A 251 5.53 28.89 -9.55
C LEU A 251 5.02 27.98 -8.44
N LEU A 252 5.74 27.86 -7.31
CA LEU A 252 5.33 27.07 -6.15
C LEU A 252 4.66 27.97 -5.12
N THR A 253 3.55 27.51 -4.59
CA THR A 253 2.86 28.17 -3.48
C THR A 253 3.56 27.90 -2.14
N ASP A 254 3.37 28.80 -1.15
CA ASP A 254 3.94 28.64 0.19
C ASP A 254 3.59 27.30 0.86
N PRO A 255 2.35 26.76 0.74
CA PRO A 255 2.03 25.43 1.24
C PRO A 255 2.84 24.31 0.58
N GLU A 256 3.09 24.39 -0.73
CA GLU A 256 3.90 23.41 -1.46
C GLU A 256 5.36 23.46 -1.01
N VAL A 257 5.94 24.66 -0.91
CA VAL A 257 7.31 24.88 -0.43
C VAL A 257 7.48 24.36 0.99
N THR A 258 6.53 24.67 1.87
CA THR A 258 6.53 24.20 3.26
C THR A 258 6.47 22.66 3.32
N PHE A 259 5.61 22.05 2.51
CA PHE A 259 5.49 20.59 2.41
C PHE A 259 6.81 19.95 1.97
N LEU A 260 7.41 20.45 0.91
CA LEU A 260 8.63 19.90 0.34
C LEU A 260 9.85 20.06 1.25
N ARG A 261 10.01 21.21 1.92
CA ARG A 261 11.12 21.46 2.87
C ARG A 261 11.01 20.61 4.12
N ARG A 262 9.83 20.50 4.75
CA ARG A 262 9.61 19.66 5.94
C ARG A 262 9.86 18.19 5.70
N SER A 263 9.51 17.70 4.54
CA SER A 263 9.77 16.31 4.16
C SER A 263 11.25 15.97 4.20
N LYS A 264 12.10 16.85 3.69
CA LYS A 264 13.55 16.71 3.71
C LYS A 264 14.11 16.68 5.13
N GLU A 265 13.62 17.55 6.01
CA GLU A 265 14.08 17.66 7.40
C GLU A 265 13.76 16.41 8.23
N GLN A 266 12.62 15.77 7.97
CA GLN A 266 12.18 14.62 8.76
C GLN A 266 12.99 13.34 8.53
N ASN A 267 13.49 13.09 7.32
CA ASN A 267 14.17 11.84 6.97
C ASN A 267 15.23 12.02 5.86
N PRO A 268 16.30 12.79 6.09
CA PRO A 268 17.24 13.17 5.03
C PRO A 268 18.06 12.00 4.47
N ASP A 269 18.35 10.99 5.30
CA ASP A 269 19.31 9.92 4.99
C ASP A 269 18.66 8.55 4.80
N ARG A 270 17.34 8.50 4.67
CA ARG A 270 16.62 7.24 4.58
C ARG A 270 16.45 6.79 3.13
N PHE A 271 16.93 5.58 2.83
CA PHE A 271 16.66 4.93 1.55
C PHE A 271 15.26 4.28 1.50
N ALA A 272 14.69 4.25 0.31
CA ALA A 272 13.55 3.38 0.04
C ALA A 272 13.98 1.91 0.21
N ARG A 273 13.02 1.03 0.57
CA ARG A 273 13.32 -0.39 0.84
C ARG A 273 12.69 -1.28 -0.22
N PHE A 274 13.53 -2.06 -0.87
CA PHE A 274 13.04 -3.12 -1.74
C PHE A 274 12.52 -4.28 -0.88
N ARG A 275 11.34 -4.73 -1.19
CA ARG A 275 10.71 -5.93 -0.61
C ARG A 275 9.93 -6.68 -1.67
N MET A 276 9.53 -7.90 -1.36
CA MET A 276 8.71 -8.69 -2.28
C MET A 276 7.52 -9.30 -1.56
N THR A 277 6.43 -9.49 -2.31
CA THR A 277 5.27 -10.30 -1.92
C THR A 277 5.22 -11.55 -2.78
N ALA A 278 4.69 -12.65 -2.21
CA ALA A 278 4.63 -13.93 -2.91
C ALA A 278 3.33 -14.08 -3.71
N LYS A 279 3.43 -14.26 -5.02
CA LYS A 279 2.31 -14.58 -5.92
C LYS A 279 2.00 -16.07 -5.86
N VAL A 280 1.48 -16.53 -4.71
CA VAL A 280 1.19 -17.94 -4.44
C VAL A 280 0.06 -18.53 -5.29
N HIS A 281 -0.73 -17.67 -5.94
CA HIS A 281 -1.78 -18.05 -6.89
C HIS A 281 -1.25 -18.41 -8.30
N LYS A 282 0.04 -18.27 -8.54
CA LYS A 282 0.69 -18.66 -9.81
C LYS A 282 1.42 -19.98 -9.64
N THR A 283 1.50 -20.78 -10.72
CA THR A 283 2.25 -22.04 -10.76
C THR A 283 3.27 -21.98 -11.90
N PRO A 284 4.58 -22.03 -11.62
CA PRO A 284 5.20 -21.91 -10.31
C PRO A 284 4.97 -20.53 -9.68
N TRP A 285 4.97 -20.45 -8.34
CA TRP A 285 4.82 -19.19 -7.64
C TRP A 285 5.98 -18.23 -7.93
N LYS A 286 5.70 -16.93 -7.91
CA LYS A 286 6.66 -15.86 -8.26
C LYS A 286 6.71 -14.79 -7.19
N MET A 287 7.72 -13.92 -7.24
CA MET A 287 7.79 -12.73 -6.39
C MET A 287 7.31 -11.49 -7.13
N ARG A 288 6.57 -10.61 -6.42
CA ARG A 288 6.25 -9.26 -6.88
C ARG A 288 7.21 -8.28 -6.20
N PRO A 289 8.01 -7.51 -6.95
CA PRO A 289 8.88 -6.50 -6.37
C PRO A 289 8.05 -5.29 -5.93
N ILE A 290 8.40 -4.72 -4.78
CA ILE A 290 7.80 -3.49 -4.25
C ILE A 290 8.93 -2.64 -3.67
N VAL A 291 9.03 -1.38 -4.09
CA VAL A 291 9.94 -0.41 -3.49
C VAL A 291 9.16 0.46 -2.51
N CYS A 292 9.31 0.23 -1.23
CA CYS A 292 8.63 1.01 -0.20
C CYS A 292 9.34 2.35 0.01
N CYS A 293 8.78 3.41 -0.56
CA CYS A 293 9.30 4.77 -0.47
C CYS A 293 8.79 5.53 0.78
N ALA A 294 7.87 4.96 1.55
CA ALA A 294 7.28 5.61 2.71
C ALA A 294 8.33 6.05 3.74
N GLY A 295 8.26 7.30 4.18
CA GLY A 295 9.21 7.89 5.14
C GLY A 295 10.56 8.26 4.54
N THR A 296 10.65 8.43 3.23
CA THR A 296 11.79 9.06 2.55
C THR A 296 11.38 10.43 2.02
N PHE A 297 12.32 11.36 1.90
CA PHE A 297 12.01 12.69 1.35
C PHE A 297 11.54 12.60 -0.11
N MET A 298 12.04 11.65 -0.88
CA MET A 298 11.60 11.41 -2.25
C MET A 298 10.14 11.00 -2.36
N ASN A 299 9.60 10.34 -1.34
CA ASN A 299 8.19 9.97 -1.32
C ASN A 299 7.26 11.18 -1.27
N ASP A 300 7.58 12.17 -0.46
CA ASP A 300 6.74 13.36 -0.33
C ASP A 300 6.87 14.25 -1.58
N TRP A 301 8.08 14.32 -2.14
CA TRP A 301 8.26 14.97 -3.44
C TRP A 301 7.47 14.28 -4.55
N SER A 302 7.46 12.95 -4.53
CA SER A 302 6.60 12.16 -5.42
C SER A 302 5.10 12.38 -5.19
N LYS A 303 4.65 12.64 -3.95
CA LYS A 303 3.25 13.04 -3.68
C LYS A 303 2.91 14.40 -4.28
N TRP A 304 3.84 15.35 -4.21
CA TRP A 304 3.67 16.65 -4.87
C TRP A 304 3.53 16.48 -6.38
N LEU A 305 4.38 15.68 -7.00
CA LEU A 305 4.26 15.37 -8.43
C LEU A 305 2.93 14.69 -8.75
N ASP A 306 2.54 13.68 -7.97
CA ASP A 306 1.26 12.98 -8.14
C ASP A 306 0.06 13.93 -8.05
N TYR A 307 0.08 14.86 -7.10
CA TYR A 307 -0.97 15.87 -6.95
C TYR A 307 -1.20 16.65 -8.26
N TRP A 308 -0.14 17.09 -8.92
CA TRP A 308 -0.25 17.80 -10.18
C TRP A 308 -0.62 16.87 -11.34
N LEU A 309 -0.04 15.69 -11.44
CA LEU A 309 -0.38 14.71 -12.48
C LEU A 309 -1.84 14.22 -12.37
N GLN A 310 -2.39 14.10 -11.17
CA GLN A 310 -3.80 13.72 -10.96
C GLN A 310 -4.78 14.72 -11.58
N LYS A 311 -4.42 15.99 -11.70
CA LYS A 311 -5.25 17.01 -12.36
C LYS A 311 -5.35 16.79 -13.87
N LEU A 312 -4.48 15.97 -14.44
CA LEU A 312 -4.47 15.67 -15.87
C LEU A 312 -5.37 14.47 -16.27
N LYS A 313 -6.11 13.89 -15.34
CA LYS A 313 -7.00 12.75 -15.63
C LYS A 313 -8.01 13.03 -16.74
N HIS A 314 -8.48 14.26 -16.83
CA HIS A 314 -9.45 14.66 -17.84
C HIS A 314 -8.93 14.58 -19.28
N ILE A 315 -7.61 14.62 -19.49
CA ILE A 315 -7.00 14.49 -20.82
C ILE A 315 -6.82 13.03 -21.25
N VAL A 316 -7.15 12.06 -20.41
CA VAL A 316 -7.01 10.63 -20.65
C VAL A 316 -8.39 10.02 -20.89
N PRO A 317 -8.87 9.95 -22.15
CA PRO A 317 -10.24 9.49 -22.46
C PRO A 317 -10.52 8.06 -22.04
N MET A 318 -9.48 7.22 -21.97
CA MET A 318 -9.57 5.81 -21.59
C MET A 318 -9.52 5.58 -20.08
N TYR A 319 -9.23 6.63 -19.30
CA TYR A 319 -9.14 6.51 -17.84
C TYR A 319 -10.47 6.10 -17.22
N VAL A 320 -10.41 5.17 -16.29
CA VAL A 320 -11.53 4.72 -15.46
C VAL A 320 -11.21 4.98 -13.99
N LYS A 321 -12.17 5.53 -13.29
CA LYS A 321 -12.06 5.75 -11.85
C LYS A 321 -12.28 4.46 -11.05
N ASP A 322 -13.33 3.72 -11.41
CA ASP A 322 -13.76 2.51 -10.71
C ASP A 322 -14.66 1.64 -11.61
N SER A 323 -14.93 0.42 -11.17
CA SER A 323 -15.79 -0.53 -11.88
C SER A 323 -17.24 -0.05 -12.02
N GLN A 324 -17.74 0.79 -11.11
CA GLN A 324 -19.10 1.32 -11.18
C GLN A 324 -19.26 2.26 -12.37
N GLN A 325 -18.24 3.07 -12.68
CA GLN A 325 -18.22 3.90 -13.89
C GLN A 325 -18.35 3.02 -15.14
N VAL A 326 -17.55 1.96 -15.24
CA VAL A 326 -17.61 1.03 -16.38
C VAL A 326 -18.99 0.40 -16.53
N LEU A 327 -19.57 -0.09 -15.44
CA LEU A 327 -20.93 -0.67 -15.46
C LEU A 327 -21.98 0.32 -15.92
N ASN A 328 -21.90 1.58 -15.50
CA ASN A 328 -22.82 2.62 -15.90
C ASN A 328 -22.67 2.96 -17.40
N GLU A 329 -21.43 3.06 -17.88
CA GLU A 329 -21.14 3.32 -19.28
C GLU A 329 -21.64 2.15 -20.17
N LEU A 330 -21.32 0.89 -19.80
CA LEU A 330 -21.74 -0.30 -20.56
C LEU A 330 -23.27 -0.45 -20.68
N LYS A 331 -24.04 -0.05 -19.67
CA LYS A 331 -25.52 -0.09 -19.71
C LYS A 331 -26.10 0.87 -20.74
N LEU A 332 -25.38 1.91 -21.14
CA LEU A 332 -25.80 2.93 -22.08
C LEU A 332 -25.38 2.62 -23.53
N LEU A 333 -24.56 1.56 -23.72
CA LEU A 333 -24.09 1.19 -25.05
C LEU A 333 -25.15 0.35 -25.77
N ASP A 334 -25.49 0.80 -26.97
CA ASP A 334 -26.25 -0.01 -27.93
C ASP A 334 -25.26 -0.81 -28.79
N LEU A 335 -25.09 -2.08 -28.43
CA LEU A 335 -24.05 -2.92 -29.03
C LEU A 335 -24.59 -3.64 -30.27
N PRO A 336 -23.89 -3.58 -31.44
CA PRO A 336 -24.26 -4.34 -32.60
C PRO A 336 -24.15 -5.86 -32.32
N PRO A 337 -24.97 -6.71 -32.97
CA PRO A 337 -25.01 -8.16 -32.71
C PRO A 337 -23.68 -8.90 -32.87
N HIS A 338 -22.75 -8.36 -33.64
CA HIS A 338 -21.43 -8.94 -33.91
C HIS A 338 -20.33 -8.37 -32.98
N ALA A 339 -20.69 -7.55 -31.99
CA ALA A 339 -19.73 -6.97 -31.08
C ALA A 339 -19.07 -8.04 -30.21
N LEU A 340 -17.76 -7.96 -30.08
CA LEU A 340 -16.94 -8.85 -29.26
C LEU A 340 -16.41 -8.11 -28.04
N LEU A 341 -16.71 -8.61 -26.85
CA LEU A 341 -16.12 -8.13 -25.60
C LEU A 341 -14.73 -8.75 -25.44
N PHE A 342 -13.73 -7.93 -25.14
CA PHE A 342 -12.38 -8.41 -24.82
C PHE A 342 -11.82 -7.76 -23.57
N THR A 343 -10.92 -8.47 -22.89
CA THR A 343 -10.12 -7.97 -21.78
C THR A 343 -8.66 -8.24 -22.05
N CYS A 344 -7.81 -7.31 -21.62
CA CYS A 344 -6.36 -7.45 -21.71
C CYS A 344 -5.72 -7.01 -20.38
N ASP A 345 -4.54 -7.55 -20.09
CA ASP A 345 -3.68 -7.16 -18.96
C ASP A 345 -2.33 -6.68 -19.50
N ALA A 346 -1.91 -5.48 -19.10
CA ALA A 346 -0.61 -4.97 -19.51
C ALA A 346 0.50 -5.69 -18.73
N ASN A 347 1.20 -6.60 -19.42
CA ASN A 347 2.20 -7.44 -18.80
C ASN A 347 3.37 -6.62 -18.24
N SER A 348 3.58 -6.72 -16.90
CA SER A 348 4.69 -6.06 -16.19
C SER A 348 4.75 -4.55 -16.47
N MET A 349 3.59 -3.89 -16.52
CA MET A 349 3.41 -2.50 -16.93
C MET A 349 4.50 -1.57 -16.40
N TYR A 350 4.69 -1.51 -15.07
CA TYR A 350 5.66 -0.61 -14.45
C TYR A 350 7.11 -0.93 -14.79
N ASN A 351 7.46 -2.20 -14.94
CA ASN A 351 8.84 -2.62 -15.21
C ASN A 351 9.25 -2.38 -16.66
N ASN A 352 8.29 -2.28 -17.58
CA ASN A 352 8.54 -2.14 -19.02
C ASN A 352 8.53 -0.69 -19.50
N ILE A 353 8.20 0.28 -18.63
CA ILE A 353 8.29 1.70 -18.99
C ILE A 353 9.75 2.08 -19.20
N CYS A 354 10.12 2.53 -20.39
CA CYS A 354 11.39 3.17 -20.64
C CYS A 354 11.36 4.59 -20.04
N THR A 355 12.05 4.79 -18.90
CA THR A 355 11.99 6.04 -18.15
C THR A 355 12.32 7.26 -19.00
N LYS A 356 13.38 7.18 -19.81
CA LYS A 356 13.78 8.28 -20.71
C LYS A 356 12.69 8.60 -21.75
N HIS A 357 12.23 7.58 -22.46
CA HIS A 357 11.17 7.76 -23.44
C HIS A 357 9.85 8.25 -22.82
N ALA A 358 9.54 7.79 -21.60
CA ALA A 358 8.35 8.29 -20.90
C ALA A 358 8.49 9.78 -20.51
N ILE A 359 9.68 10.21 -20.09
CA ILE A 359 9.98 11.63 -19.87
C ILE A 359 9.79 12.42 -21.17
N GLU A 360 10.36 11.96 -22.27
CA GLU A 360 10.26 12.60 -23.58
C GLU A 360 8.80 12.77 -24.05
N VAL A 361 8.03 11.68 -24.05
CA VAL A 361 6.64 11.72 -24.55
C VAL A 361 5.71 12.51 -23.65
N ILE A 362 5.85 12.41 -22.33
CA ILE A 362 5.03 13.17 -21.40
C ILE A 362 5.39 14.66 -21.48
N THR A 363 6.68 14.99 -21.57
CA THR A 363 7.12 16.38 -21.77
C THR A 363 6.56 16.96 -23.06
N TRP A 364 6.65 16.23 -24.16
CA TRP A 364 6.09 16.66 -25.42
C TRP A 364 4.56 16.90 -25.30
N TRP A 365 3.83 15.93 -24.71
CA TRP A 365 2.38 16.02 -24.59
C TRP A 365 1.94 17.20 -23.70
N LEU A 366 2.59 17.41 -22.56
CA LEU A 366 2.26 18.53 -21.67
C LEU A 366 2.56 19.88 -22.31
N ASN A 367 3.63 20.01 -23.10
CA ASN A 367 3.92 21.22 -23.86
C ASN A 367 2.87 21.47 -24.97
N ASP A 368 2.42 20.44 -25.66
CA ASP A 368 1.35 20.55 -26.66
C ASP A 368 0.02 21.00 -26.02
N LEU A 369 -0.32 20.44 -24.85
CA LEU A 369 -1.51 20.85 -24.09
C LEU A 369 -1.39 22.30 -23.57
N ALA A 370 -0.20 22.71 -23.17
CA ALA A 370 0.05 24.10 -22.78
C ALA A 370 -0.15 25.06 -23.96
N ALA A 371 0.39 24.73 -25.13
CA ALA A 371 0.20 25.51 -26.35
C ALA A 371 -1.28 25.63 -26.76
N LYS A 372 -2.05 24.59 -26.53
CA LYS A 372 -3.51 24.52 -26.77
C LYS A 372 -4.35 25.12 -25.63
N LYS A 373 -3.74 25.65 -24.57
CA LYS A 373 -4.40 26.16 -23.35
C LYS A 373 -5.35 25.15 -22.69
N GLN A 374 -4.98 23.86 -22.71
CA GLN A 374 -5.75 22.74 -22.17
C GLN A 374 -5.24 22.25 -20.81
N LEU A 375 -4.14 22.82 -20.30
CA LEU A 375 -3.67 22.53 -18.95
C LEU A 375 -4.60 23.15 -17.89
N PRO A 376 -4.70 22.53 -16.72
CA PRO A 376 -5.42 23.11 -15.58
C PRO A 376 -4.90 24.52 -15.24
N GLN A 377 -5.79 25.34 -14.68
CA GLN A 377 -5.42 26.68 -14.22
C GLN A 377 -4.27 26.59 -13.20
N HIS A 378 -3.31 27.51 -13.30
CA HIS A 378 -2.11 27.56 -12.43
C HIS A 378 -1.26 26.28 -12.43
N PHE A 379 -1.30 25.48 -13.51
CA PHE A 379 -0.45 24.31 -13.62
C PHE A 379 1.03 24.71 -13.78
N PRO A 380 1.93 24.38 -12.83
CA PRO A 380 3.33 24.80 -12.85
C PRO A 380 4.16 23.91 -13.78
N LEU A 381 3.96 24.06 -15.10
CA LEU A 381 4.47 23.14 -16.13
C LEU A 381 5.96 22.85 -15.97
N GLU A 382 6.80 23.88 -15.95
CA GLU A 382 8.27 23.70 -15.91
C GLU A 382 8.74 23.07 -14.61
N ALA A 383 8.08 23.42 -13.48
CA ALA A 383 8.36 22.80 -12.19
C ALA A 383 7.97 21.33 -12.22
N VAL A 384 6.79 20.97 -12.75
CA VAL A 384 6.32 19.58 -12.89
C VAL A 384 7.26 18.79 -13.79
N LEU A 385 7.64 19.30 -14.97
CA LEU A 385 8.53 18.61 -15.90
C LEU A 385 9.91 18.35 -15.28
N SER A 386 10.53 19.38 -14.68
CA SER A 386 11.84 19.22 -14.04
C SER A 386 11.79 18.34 -12.78
N GLY A 387 10.74 18.45 -11.97
CA GLY A 387 10.50 17.58 -10.81
C GLY A 387 10.28 16.12 -11.20
N MET A 388 9.55 15.89 -12.28
CA MET A 388 9.32 14.56 -12.86
C MET A 388 10.63 13.87 -13.24
N VAL A 389 11.53 14.56 -13.96
CA VAL A 389 12.86 14.04 -14.31
C VAL A 389 13.63 13.65 -13.05
N MET A 390 13.68 14.55 -12.05
CA MET A 390 14.42 14.30 -10.82
C MET A 390 13.90 13.12 -10.04
N ILE A 391 12.59 12.90 -9.99
CA ILE A 391 11.98 11.78 -9.26
C ILE A 391 12.16 10.47 -10.03
N MET A 392 11.87 10.46 -11.33
CA MET A 392 11.82 9.21 -12.09
C MET A 392 13.19 8.63 -12.44
N GLU A 393 14.22 9.46 -12.55
CA GLU A 393 15.60 9.00 -12.83
C GLU A 393 16.39 8.62 -11.58
N ASN A 394 15.91 8.94 -10.37
CA ASN A 394 16.68 8.79 -9.15
C ASN A 394 16.05 7.84 -8.12
N ASN A 395 15.47 6.75 -8.58
CA ASN A 395 14.91 5.72 -7.72
C ASN A 395 16.03 4.86 -7.11
N ILE A 396 16.58 5.30 -5.97
CA ILE A 396 17.57 4.55 -5.18
C ILE A 396 16.88 3.86 -4.02
N PHE A 397 17.26 2.60 -3.79
CA PHE A 397 16.72 1.81 -2.70
C PHE A 397 17.75 0.82 -2.15
N GLU A 398 17.48 0.33 -0.94
CA GLU A 398 18.25 -0.70 -0.26
C GLU A 398 17.52 -2.06 -0.31
N PHE A 399 18.28 -3.15 -0.38
CA PHE A 399 17.83 -4.52 -0.18
C PHE A 399 18.83 -5.26 0.71
N GLY A 400 18.50 -5.41 1.99
CA GLY A 400 19.48 -5.84 2.99
C GLY A 400 20.62 -4.82 3.09
N ASN A 401 21.84 -5.29 2.84
CA ASN A 401 23.06 -4.45 2.85
C ASN A 401 23.50 -4.01 1.44
N MET A 402 22.64 -4.18 0.45
CA MET A 402 22.92 -3.85 -0.94
C MET A 402 22.12 -2.63 -1.38
N TYR A 403 22.71 -1.78 -2.20
CA TYR A 403 22.08 -0.58 -2.73
C TYR A 403 21.92 -0.67 -4.24
N PHE A 404 20.82 -0.17 -4.75
CA PHE A 404 20.50 -0.22 -6.18
C PHE A 404 19.90 1.09 -6.66
N LEU A 405 20.25 1.45 -7.89
CA LEU A 405 19.57 2.48 -8.67
C LEU A 405 18.74 1.80 -9.76
N GLN A 406 17.43 2.10 -9.81
CA GLN A 406 16.56 1.65 -10.89
C GLN A 406 16.82 2.50 -12.15
N LYS A 407 17.15 1.84 -13.26
CA LYS A 407 17.48 2.46 -14.57
C LYS A 407 16.31 2.38 -15.55
N LEU A 408 15.52 1.33 -15.47
CA LEU A 408 14.38 1.07 -16.33
C LEU A 408 13.16 0.74 -15.49
N GLY A 409 12.02 1.16 -15.94
CA GLY A 409 10.75 0.97 -15.23
C GLY A 409 10.54 2.01 -14.13
N THR A 410 9.41 1.88 -13.47
CA THR A 410 9.00 2.77 -12.37
C THR A 410 8.89 1.99 -11.08
N ALA A 411 9.41 2.54 -9.99
CA ALA A 411 9.35 1.91 -8.68
C ALA A 411 7.90 1.77 -8.19
N MET A 412 7.44 0.52 -8.05
CA MET A 412 6.13 0.23 -7.44
C MET A 412 6.15 0.62 -5.97
N GLY A 413 5.57 1.75 -5.64
CA GLY A 413 5.53 2.34 -4.30
C GLY A 413 5.92 3.81 -4.27
N THR A 414 6.35 4.37 -5.39
CA THR A 414 6.46 5.81 -5.63
C THR A 414 5.05 6.36 -5.86
N SER A 415 4.66 7.43 -5.16
CA SER A 415 3.28 7.95 -5.21
C SER A 415 2.84 8.33 -6.63
N ALA A 416 3.70 9.01 -7.39
CA ALA A 416 3.40 9.41 -8.77
C ALA A 416 3.41 8.27 -9.80
N ALA A 417 3.82 7.04 -9.41
CA ALA A 417 4.01 5.95 -10.36
C ALA A 417 2.75 5.61 -11.15
N VAL A 418 1.58 5.66 -10.52
CA VAL A 418 0.31 5.30 -11.15
C VAL A 418 -0.06 6.31 -12.24
N MET A 419 -0.05 7.61 -11.92
CA MET A 419 -0.39 8.64 -12.93
C MET A 419 0.68 8.79 -14.00
N TRP A 420 1.95 8.68 -13.64
CA TRP A 420 3.05 8.59 -14.59
C TRP A 420 2.83 7.48 -15.62
N ALA A 421 2.59 6.25 -15.16
CA ALA A 421 2.32 5.13 -16.05
C ALA A 421 1.03 5.34 -16.85
N THR A 422 -0.03 5.86 -16.22
CA THR A 422 -1.29 6.15 -16.89
C THR A 422 -1.10 7.12 -18.05
N LEU A 423 -0.36 8.21 -17.85
CA LEU A 423 -0.07 9.19 -18.90
C LEU A 423 0.81 8.62 -20.01
N TYR A 424 1.84 7.84 -19.65
CA TYR A 424 2.72 7.21 -20.63
C TYR A 424 1.95 6.30 -21.57
N TYR A 425 1.11 5.41 -21.04
CA TYR A 425 0.31 4.51 -21.88
C TYR A 425 -0.81 5.26 -22.62
N ALA A 426 -1.43 6.25 -21.99
CA ALA A 426 -2.44 7.07 -22.64
C ALA A 426 -1.90 7.82 -23.86
N TYR A 427 -0.65 8.29 -23.80
CA TYR A 427 0.00 8.88 -24.98
C TYR A 427 -0.01 7.90 -26.18
N HIS A 428 0.40 6.65 -25.96
CA HIS A 428 0.40 5.63 -27.01
C HIS A 428 -1.01 5.24 -27.46
N GLU A 429 -1.96 5.21 -26.53
CA GLU A 429 -3.37 4.95 -26.83
C GLU A 429 -3.95 6.04 -27.73
N VAL A 430 -3.77 7.31 -27.38
CA VAL A 430 -4.30 8.46 -28.12
C VAL A 430 -3.60 8.67 -29.46
N HIS A 431 -2.29 8.52 -29.52
CA HIS A 431 -1.50 8.88 -30.69
C HIS A 431 -1.19 7.70 -31.62
N THR A 432 -1.42 6.46 -31.17
CA THR A 432 -1.10 5.27 -31.97
C THR A 432 -2.29 4.31 -32.06
N LEU A 433 -2.82 3.85 -30.92
CA LEU A 433 -3.83 2.80 -30.89
C LEU A 433 -5.16 3.26 -31.51
N ILE A 434 -5.69 4.38 -31.02
CA ILE A 434 -6.99 4.91 -31.49
C ILE A 434 -6.94 5.36 -32.94
N PRO A 435 -5.93 6.11 -33.44
CA PRO A 435 -5.84 6.44 -34.86
C PRO A 435 -5.82 5.21 -35.76
N LYS A 436 -5.17 4.12 -35.30
CA LYS A 436 -5.04 2.89 -36.09
C LYS A 436 -6.30 1.99 -36.08
N HIS A 437 -6.96 1.90 -34.92
CA HIS A 437 -8.01 0.90 -34.66
C HIS A 437 -9.34 1.48 -34.18
N GLY A 438 -9.46 2.80 -34.05
CA GLY A 438 -10.63 3.47 -33.48
C GLY A 438 -11.95 3.15 -34.20
N ALA A 439 -11.92 2.95 -35.50
CA ALA A 439 -13.10 2.56 -36.26
C ALA A 439 -13.68 1.19 -35.83
N SER A 440 -12.85 0.30 -35.32
CA SER A 440 -13.23 -1.04 -34.84
C SER A 440 -13.33 -1.14 -33.31
N LEU A 441 -12.78 -0.17 -32.60
CA LEU A 441 -12.85 -0.08 -31.14
C LEU A 441 -14.08 0.72 -30.70
N PHE A 442 -15.21 0.04 -30.55
CA PHE A 442 -16.47 0.68 -30.17
C PHE A 442 -16.45 1.24 -28.73
N TYR A 443 -15.76 0.52 -27.85
CA TYR A 443 -15.52 0.90 -26.47
C TYR A 443 -14.12 0.48 -26.05
N PHE A 444 -13.39 1.35 -25.35
CA PHE A 444 -12.05 1.02 -24.86
C PHE A 444 -11.76 1.82 -23.58
N LYS A 445 -11.54 1.12 -22.50
CA LYS A 445 -11.22 1.71 -21.19
C LYS A 445 -10.10 0.94 -20.52
N ARG A 446 -9.31 1.68 -19.75
CA ARG A 446 -8.19 1.12 -18.99
C ARG A 446 -8.19 1.62 -17.53
N PHE A 447 -8.10 0.66 -16.62
CA PHE A 447 -7.84 0.90 -15.19
C PHE A 447 -6.44 0.37 -14.86
N ILE A 448 -5.46 1.27 -14.83
CA ILE A 448 -4.03 0.94 -14.61
C ILE A 448 -3.54 -0.05 -15.68
N ASP A 449 -3.40 -1.33 -15.34
CA ASP A 449 -2.97 -2.45 -16.19
C ASP A 449 -4.14 -3.25 -16.80
N ASP A 450 -5.34 -3.17 -16.22
CA ASP A 450 -6.52 -3.87 -16.71
C ASP A 450 -7.23 -3.08 -17.82
N ILE A 451 -7.48 -3.72 -18.95
CA ILE A 451 -8.16 -3.15 -20.13
C ILE A 451 -9.46 -3.91 -20.37
N LEU A 452 -10.52 -3.14 -20.66
CA LEU A 452 -11.79 -3.64 -21.13
C LEU A 452 -12.16 -2.94 -22.44
N GLY A 453 -12.54 -3.69 -23.45
CA GLY A 453 -12.97 -3.12 -24.71
C GLY A 453 -14.06 -3.90 -25.41
N VAL A 454 -14.69 -3.24 -26.38
CA VAL A 454 -15.67 -3.82 -27.32
C VAL A 454 -15.14 -3.62 -28.73
N TRP A 455 -14.96 -4.70 -29.45
CA TRP A 455 -14.51 -4.74 -30.83
C TRP A 455 -15.68 -5.01 -31.76
N ILE A 456 -15.78 -4.21 -32.84
CA ILE A 456 -16.81 -4.34 -33.90
C ILE A 456 -16.22 -4.54 -35.30
N GLY A 457 -14.89 -4.62 -35.41
CA GLY A 457 -14.22 -4.89 -36.67
C GLY A 457 -14.32 -6.37 -37.08
N ASN A 458 -13.99 -6.66 -38.33
CA ASN A 458 -13.84 -8.04 -38.79
C ASN A 458 -12.68 -8.71 -38.04
N THR A 459 -12.88 -9.96 -37.63
CA THR A 459 -11.87 -10.79 -36.93
C THR A 459 -10.84 -11.33 -37.90
#